data_fad2dfd2bb87d3c68732f4d20634920f
#
_entry.id   fad2dfd2bb87d3c68732f4d20634920f
#
_cell.length_a   1.000
_cell.length_b   1.000
_cell.length_c   1.000
_cell.angle_alpha   90.00
_cell.angle_beta   90.00
_cell.angle_gamma   90.00
#
_symmetry.space_group_name_H-M   'P 1'
#
loop_
_entity.id
_entity.type
_entity.pdbx_description
1 polymer ?
#
loop_
_entity_poly.entity_id
_entity_poly.type
_entity_poly.pdbx_seq_one_letter_code
_entity_poly.pdbx_strand_id
1 'polypeptide(L)'
;MSDKEDLLNNLKIDRSAPPSEDPMSPQVRYGILGAISVLIVFGWLFFTGEEPVEVTTFTVKEVNQNNMSTSSILDASGYVTARRQATVSSKITGKVLKVYIEEGDLVEEGQLLAQLDDSTYVAELNYAEAQFKEAKRIFDRTNELMEGQLASQASLDAARANMDALEALLNVRKQLVSDMKIRAPF
;
A
#
# COMPACT_ATOMS: atom_id res chain seq x y z
N MET A 1 36.32 20.72 59.43
CA MET A 1 36.87 20.16 58.18
C MET A 1 36.87 18.61 58.22
N SER A 2 35.89 18.00 58.97
CA SER A 2 35.88 16.53 59.19
C SER A 2 34.63 15.83 58.59
N ASP A 3 33.66 16.59 58.08
CA ASP A 3 32.40 15.98 57.53
C ASP A 3 32.48 15.47 56.11
N LYS A 4 33.56 15.79 55.37
CA LYS A 4 33.70 15.33 53.97
C LYS A 4 34.40 13.96 53.84
N GLU A 5 35.20 13.58 54.84
CA GLU A 5 35.87 12.28 54.83
C GLU A 5 34.96 11.14 55.29
N ASP A 6 34.01 11.42 56.16
CA ASP A 6 33.01 10.43 56.58
C ASP A 6 31.99 10.09 55.49
N LEU A 7 31.68 11.03 54.65
CA LEU A 7 30.80 10.80 53.50
C LEU A 7 31.44 9.99 52.37
N LEU A 8 32.76 10.07 52.24
CA LEU A 8 33.51 9.28 51.25
C LEU A 8 33.75 7.83 51.67
N ASN A 9 33.77 7.56 53.01
CA ASN A 9 33.91 6.20 53.50
C ASN A 9 32.61 5.38 53.38
N ASN A 10 31.45 6.03 53.37
CA ASN A 10 30.16 5.38 53.17
C ASN A 10 29.85 5.02 51.69
N LEU A 11 30.68 5.50 50.77
CA LEU A 11 30.54 5.21 49.33
C LEU A 11 31.52 4.10 48.84
N LYS A 12 32.33 3.53 49.76
CA LYS A 12 33.24 2.47 49.39
C LYS A 12 32.52 1.14 49.33
N ILE A 13 32.07 0.77 48.16
CA ILE A 13 31.48 -0.55 47.88
C ILE A 13 32.60 -1.58 48.04
N ASP A 14 32.51 -2.37 49.11
CA ASP A 14 33.42 -3.50 49.36
C ASP A 14 33.13 -4.62 48.37
N ARG A 15 34.01 -4.75 47.36
CA ARG A 15 33.91 -5.79 46.32
C ARG A 15 34.52 -7.12 46.71
N SER A 16 34.88 -7.30 47.96
CA SER A 16 35.61 -8.47 48.45
C SER A 16 34.75 -9.55 49.11
N ALA A 17 33.43 -9.39 49.13
CA ALA A 17 32.57 -10.47 49.59
C ALA A 17 32.36 -11.48 48.46
N PRO A 18 32.79 -12.73 48.55
CA PRO A 18 32.40 -13.78 47.65
C PRO A 18 30.87 -14.02 47.85
N PRO A 19 30.13 -14.32 46.75
CA PRO A 19 28.74 -14.67 46.89
C PRO A 19 28.63 -15.86 47.85
N SER A 20 27.75 -15.73 48.85
CA SER A 20 27.42 -16.82 49.74
C SER A 20 26.70 -17.89 48.90
N GLU A 21 27.48 -18.88 48.48
CA GLU A 21 26.91 -20.13 47.96
C GLU A 21 26.35 -20.89 49.16
N ASP A 22 25.05 -20.80 49.37
CA ASP A 22 24.36 -21.77 50.19
C ASP A 22 24.56 -23.15 49.54
N PRO A 23 25.16 -24.13 50.20
CA PRO A 23 25.32 -25.45 49.62
C PRO A 23 23.96 -26.14 49.58
N MET A 24 23.27 -25.97 48.44
CA MET A 24 22.10 -26.82 48.14
C MET A 24 22.52 -28.26 48.31
N SER A 25 21.82 -28.96 49.21
CA SER A 25 22.09 -30.38 49.46
C SER A 25 22.09 -31.16 48.12
N PRO A 26 22.99 -32.10 47.94
CA PRO A 26 23.15 -32.83 46.68
C PRO A 26 21.84 -33.52 46.24
N GLN A 27 20.96 -33.86 47.18
CA GLN A 27 19.64 -34.45 46.93
C GLN A 27 18.68 -33.47 46.18
N VAL A 28 18.73 -32.17 46.48
CA VAL A 28 17.90 -31.16 45.82
C VAL A 28 18.43 -30.89 44.39
N ARG A 29 19.74 -30.92 44.18
CA ARG A 29 20.36 -30.77 42.83
C ARG A 29 19.93 -31.91 41.87
N TYR A 30 19.95 -33.16 42.35
CA TYR A 30 19.50 -34.30 41.56
C TYR A 30 18.00 -34.29 41.32
N GLY A 31 17.19 -33.77 42.25
CA GLY A 31 15.77 -33.60 42.09
C GLY A 31 15.43 -32.59 41.00
N ILE A 32 16.12 -31.45 40.97
CA ILE A 32 15.92 -30.40 39.93
C ILE A 32 16.37 -30.91 38.55
N LEU A 33 17.54 -31.59 38.45
CA LEU A 33 18.00 -32.19 37.20
C LEU A 33 17.04 -33.27 36.67
N GLY A 34 16.47 -34.09 37.57
CA GLY A 34 15.44 -35.06 37.22
C GLY A 34 14.16 -34.42 36.69
N ALA A 35 13.68 -33.35 37.34
CA ALA A 35 12.49 -32.61 36.88
C ALA A 35 12.69 -31.94 35.52
N ILE A 36 13.86 -31.34 35.28
CA ILE A 36 14.22 -30.75 33.99
C ILE A 36 14.30 -31.82 32.90
N SER A 37 14.87 -32.98 33.17
CA SER A 37 14.96 -34.09 32.25
C SER A 37 13.55 -34.62 31.84
N VAL A 38 12.66 -34.73 32.80
CA VAL A 38 11.26 -35.16 32.54
C VAL A 38 10.50 -34.12 31.67
N LEU A 39 10.72 -32.81 31.92
CA LEU A 39 10.12 -31.77 31.12
C LEU A 39 10.65 -31.74 29.68
N ILE A 40 11.93 -32.01 29.49
CA ILE A 40 12.55 -32.09 28.14
C ILE A 40 11.99 -33.29 27.37
N VAL A 41 11.88 -34.47 28.02
CA VAL A 41 11.33 -35.67 27.39
C VAL A 41 9.85 -35.48 27.07
N PHE A 42 9.09 -34.85 27.97
CA PHE A 42 7.67 -34.55 27.75
C PHE A 42 7.48 -33.53 26.62
N GLY A 43 8.29 -32.47 26.58
CA GLY A 43 8.30 -31.51 25.47
C GLY A 43 8.67 -32.14 24.13
N TRP A 44 9.62 -33.08 24.13
CA TRP A 44 10.04 -33.78 22.92
C TRP A 44 8.92 -34.70 22.38
N LEU A 45 8.21 -35.41 23.25
CA LEU A 45 7.07 -36.25 22.89
C LEU A 45 5.86 -35.43 22.36
N PHE A 46 5.67 -34.20 22.82
CA PHE A 46 4.61 -33.33 22.33
C PHE A 46 4.97 -32.65 20.99
N PHE A 47 6.27 -32.42 20.74
CA PHE A 47 6.71 -31.72 19.54
C PHE A 47 6.99 -32.66 18.35
N THR A 48 7.07 -33.98 18.56
CA THR A 48 7.26 -34.98 17.49
C THR A 48 5.96 -35.54 16.93
N GLY A 49 4.81 -34.94 17.25
CA GLY A 49 3.56 -35.22 16.56
C GLY A 49 3.58 -34.63 15.16
N GLU A 50 4.30 -35.25 14.23
CA GLU A 50 4.11 -34.98 12.80
C GLU A 50 2.70 -35.46 12.42
N GLU A 51 1.81 -34.52 12.12
CA GLU A 51 0.53 -34.86 11.50
C GLU A 51 0.83 -35.52 10.16
N PRO A 52 0.36 -36.78 9.92
CA PRO A 52 0.54 -37.39 8.62
C PRO A 52 -0.24 -36.57 7.60
N VAL A 53 0.51 -35.96 6.65
CA VAL A 53 -0.07 -35.32 5.48
C VAL A 53 -0.84 -36.42 4.73
N GLU A 54 -2.17 -36.34 4.68
CA GLU A 54 -3.00 -37.19 3.84
C GLU A 54 -2.62 -36.94 2.38
N VAL A 55 -1.71 -37.78 1.88
CA VAL A 55 -1.39 -37.80 0.47
C VAL A 55 -2.47 -38.67 -0.23
N THR A 56 -3.38 -38.01 -0.92
CA THR A 56 -4.34 -38.69 -1.79
C THR A 56 -3.57 -39.29 -2.94
N THR A 57 -3.25 -40.57 -2.82
CA THR A 57 -2.64 -41.37 -3.91
C THR A 57 -3.74 -41.79 -4.89
N PHE A 58 -3.71 -41.22 -6.09
CA PHE A 58 -4.48 -41.76 -7.20
C PHE A 58 -3.77 -43.02 -7.70
N THR A 59 -4.43 -44.16 -7.57
CA THR A 59 -3.99 -45.39 -8.23
C THR A 59 -4.09 -45.20 -9.74
N VAL A 60 -2.93 -45.14 -10.40
CA VAL A 60 -2.87 -45.19 -11.87
C VAL A 60 -3.39 -46.55 -12.32
N LYS A 61 -4.57 -46.56 -12.93
CA LYS A 61 -5.13 -47.75 -13.54
C LYS A 61 -4.33 -48.04 -14.81
N GLU A 62 -3.69 -49.21 -14.89
CA GLU A 62 -3.04 -49.65 -16.13
C GLU A 62 -4.02 -49.55 -17.28
N VAL A 63 -3.72 -48.71 -18.25
CA VAL A 63 -4.47 -48.64 -19.51
C VAL A 63 -4.03 -49.83 -20.36
N ASN A 64 -4.91 -50.83 -20.48
CA ASN A 64 -4.73 -51.96 -21.36
C ASN A 64 -4.54 -51.44 -22.80
N GLN A 65 -3.42 -51.78 -23.42
CA GLN A 65 -3.00 -51.31 -24.76
C GLN A 65 -3.90 -51.77 -25.93
N ASN A 66 -5.02 -52.43 -25.67
CA ASN A 66 -5.88 -52.99 -26.73
C ASN A 66 -7.09 -52.14 -27.11
N ASN A 67 -7.27 -50.95 -26.50
CA ASN A 67 -8.24 -49.98 -26.99
C ASN A 67 -7.49 -48.74 -27.50
N MET A 68 -7.19 -48.75 -28.79
CA MET A 68 -6.75 -47.58 -29.56
C MET A 68 -7.88 -46.53 -29.62
N SER A 69 -8.25 -45.92 -28.51
CA SER A 69 -8.82 -44.58 -28.52
C SER A 69 -7.67 -43.62 -28.24
N THR A 70 -7.35 -42.84 -29.20
CA THR A 70 -6.33 -41.79 -29.25
C THR A 70 -6.54 -40.79 -28.09
N SER A 71 -6.16 -41.17 -26.88
CA SER A 71 -5.95 -40.17 -25.84
C SER A 71 -4.50 -39.68 -25.99
N SER A 72 -4.33 -38.65 -26.76
CA SER A 72 -3.09 -37.91 -26.80
C SER A 72 -2.83 -37.39 -25.39
N ILE A 73 -2.00 -38.12 -24.65
CA ILE A 73 -1.46 -37.60 -23.38
C ILE A 73 -0.37 -36.60 -23.79
N LEU A 74 -0.79 -35.36 -23.96
CA LEU A 74 0.15 -34.27 -24.15
C LEU A 74 0.67 -33.87 -22.77
N ASP A 75 1.84 -34.34 -22.43
CA ASP A 75 2.56 -33.88 -21.24
C ASP A 75 3.33 -32.62 -21.64
N ALA A 76 2.73 -31.49 -21.34
CA ALA A 76 3.34 -30.19 -21.62
C ALA A 76 3.73 -29.50 -20.30
N SER A 77 5.01 -29.30 -20.09
CA SER A 77 5.50 -28.43 -19.04
C SER A 77 5.65 -27.01 -19.59
N GLY A 78 5.15 -26.02 -18.87
CA GLY A 78 5.24 -24.63 -19.29
C GLY A 78 5.09 -23.67 -18.11
N TYR A 79 5.47 -22.42 -18.33
CA TYR A 79 5.29 -21.36 -17.37
C TYR A 79 4.08 -20.52 -17.75
N VAL A 80 3.21 -20.24 -16.77
CA VAL A 80 2.11 -19.29 -16.96
C VAL A 80 2.63 -17.90 -16.64
N THR A 81 2.61 -17.03 -17.64
CA THR A 81 2.95 -15.63 -17.47
C THR A 81 1.71 -14.76 -17.70
N ALA A 82 1.61 -13.65 -16.94
CA ALA A 82 0.52 -12.70 -17.15
C ALA A 82 0.60 -12.11 -18.56
N ARG A 83 -0.52 -12.13 -19.30
CA ARG A 83 -0.62 -11.52 -20.63
C ARG A 83 -0.48 -10.00 -20.58
N ARG A 84 -0.96 -9.37 -19.49
CA ARG A 84 -0.86 -7.95 -19.24
C ARG A 84 -0.28 -7.75 -17.85
N GLN A 85 0.69 -6.87 -17.75
CA GLN A 85 1.26 -6.44 -16.49
C GLN A 85 1.54 -4.95 -16.61
N ALA A 86 1.11 -4.17 -15.63
CA ALA A 86 1.39 -2.75 -15.59
C ALA A 86 1.85 -2.31 -14.21
N THR A 87 2.84 -1.44 -14.21
CA THR A 87 3.21 -0.68 -13.01
C THR A 87 2.45 0.64 -13.04
N VAL A 88 1.61 0.87 -12.04
CA VAL A 88 0.84 2.12 -11.92
C VAL A 88 1.64 3.10 -11.08
N SER A 89 1.88 4.29 -11.64
CA SER A 89 2.57 5.38 -10.96
C SER A 89 1.79 6.68 -11.11
N SER A 90 2.02 7.63 -10.19
CA SER A 90 1.48 8.98 -10.31
C SER A 90 2.19 9.75 -11.43
N LYS A 91 1.45 10.54 -12.19
CA LYS A 91 2.00 11.49 -13.17
C LYS A 91 2.52 12.76 -12.50
N ILE A 92 2.03 13.06 -11.29
CA ILE A 92 2.33 14.28 -10.56
C ILE A 92 2.92 13.92 -9.21
N THR A 93 3.96 14.64 -8.78
CA THR A 93 4.54 14.47 -7.45
C THR A 93 3.62 15.11 -6.41
N GLY A 94 3.28 14.35 -5.37
CA GLY A 94 2.42 14.84 -4.31
C GLY A 94 2.41 13.92 -3.08
N LYS A 95 1.79 14.38 -2.00
CA LYS A 95 1.58 13.59 -0.80
C LYS A 95 0.42 12.63 -1.01
N VAL A 96 0.62 11.36 -0.71
CA VAL A 96 -0.48 10.38 -0.72
C VAL A 96 -1.37 10.59 0.50
N LEU A 97 -2.66 10.82 0.27
CA LEU A 97 -3.67 10.92 1.32
C LEU A 97 -4.17 9.54 1.73
N LYS A 98 -4.52 8.71 0.75
CA LYS A 98 -5.11 7.41 1.00
C LYS A 98 -4.76 6.42 -0.10
N VAL A 99 -4.54 5.17 0.29
CA VAL A 99 -4.45 4.01 -0.58
C VAL A 99 -5.68 3.16 -0.30
N TYR A 100 -6.33 2.65 -1.35
CA TYR A 100 -7.61 1.94 -1.29
C TYR A 100 -7.49 0.45 -1.60
N ILE A 101 -6.27 -0.01 -1.87
CA ILE A 101 -5.98 -1.41 -2.24
C ILE A 101 -4.90 -1.97 -1.34
N GLU A 102 -4.94 -3.29 -1.17
CA GLU A 102 -3.93 -4.07 -0.47
C GLU A 102 -3.36 -5.14 -1.41
N GLU A 103 -2.29 -5.79 -0.99
CA GLU A 103 -1.67 -6.85 -1.77
C GLU A 103 -2.60 -8.05 -1.90
N GLY A 104 -2.83 -8.50 -3.12
CA GLY A 104 -3.74 -9.60 -3.41
C GLY A 104 -5.17 -9.19 -3.77
N ASP A 105 -5.51 -7.90 -3.70
CA ASP A 105 -6.84 -7.42 -4.04
C ASP A 105 -7.15 -7.56 -5.54
N LEU A 106 -8.39 -7.93 -5.83
CA LEU A 106 -8.92 -7.90 -7.19
C LEU A 106 -9.37 -6.47 -7.52
N VAL A 107 -8.90 -5.92 -8.64
CA VAL A 107 -9.23 -4.56 -9.08
C VAL A 107 -9.90 -4.59 -10.45
N GLU A 108 -10.82 -3.63 -10.66
CA GLU A 108 -11.50 -3.43 -11.93
C GLU A 108 -10.88 -2.27 -12.72
N GLU A 109 -11.06 -2.27 -14.03
CA GLU A 109 -10.63 -1.15 -14.89
C GLU A 109 -11.22 0.18 -14.42
N GLY A 110 -10.38 1.20 -14.26
CA GLY A 110 -10.78 2.53 -13.79
C GLY A 110 -11.01 2.65 -12.28
N GLN A 111 -10.91 1.56 -11.50
CA GLN A 111 -11.04 1.59 -10.04
C GLN A 111 -9.99 2.53 -9.42
N LEU A 112 -10.39 3.30 -8.41
CA LEU A 112 -9.52 4.20 -7.66
C LEU A 112 -8.58 3.38 -6.76
N LEU A 113 -7.28 3.46 -7.02
CA LEU A 113 -6.25 2.75 -6.28
C LEU A 113 -5.64 3.59 -5.16
N ALA A 114 -5.36 4.85 -5.45
CA ALA A 114 -4.82 5.79 -4.47
C ALA A 114 -5.25 7.22 -4.80
N GLN A 115 -5.25 8.08 -3.80
CA GLN A 115 -5.54 9.50 -3.91
C GLN A 115 -4.38 10.31 -3.31
N LEU A 116 -3.91 11.28 -4.08
CA LEU A 116 -2.96 12.28 -3.62
C LEU A 116 -3.71 13.47 -2.99
N ASP A 117 -2.98 14.33 -2.28
CA ASP A 117 -3.49 15.59 -1.74
C ASP A 117 -3.74 16.58 -2.89
N ASP A 118 -5.00 16.77 -3.20
CA ASP A 118 -5.49 17.61 -4.30
C ASP A 118 -5.97 18.99 -3.83
N SER A 119 -5.84 19.32 -2.56
CA SER A 119 -6.40 20.55 -1.96
C SER A 119 -5.99 21.83 -2.69
N THR A 120 -4.72 21.97 -3.03
CA THR A 120 -4.18 23.12 -3.77
C THR A 120 -4.71 23.15 -5.21
N TYR A 121 -4.73 21.98 -5.89
CA TYR A 121 -5.20 21.88 -7.28
C TYR A 121 -6.70 22.11 -7.41
N VAL A 122 -7.48 21.69 -6.42
CA VAL A 122 -8.92 22.01 -6.35
C VAL A 122 -9.15 23.50 -6.17
N ALA A 123 -8.35 24.19 -5.33
CA ALA A 123 -8.44 25.64 -5.19
C ALA A 123 -8.09 26.37 -6.50
N GLU A 124 -7.04 25.93 -7.21
CA GLU A 124 -6.67 26.46 -8.53
C GLU A 124 -7.74 26.19 -9.59
N LEU A 125 -8.38 25.01 -9.56
CA LEU A 125 -9.49 24.68 -10.43
C LEU A 125 -10.69 25.62 -10.20
N ASN A 126 -11.07 25.83 -8.94
CA ASN A 126 -12.16 26.74 -8.57
C ASN A 126 -11.87 28.19 -9.02
N TYR A 127 -10.62 28.62 -8.93
CA TYR A 127 -10.19 29.92 -9.41
C TYR A 127 -10.33 30.03 -10.95
N ALA A 128 -9.83 29.04 -11.69
CA ALA A 128 -9.97 29.03 -13.16
C ALA A 128 -11.44 28.94 -13.60
N GLU A 129 -12.28 28.21 -12.87
CA GLU A 129 -13.71 28.12 -13.13
C GLU A 129 -14.40 29.48 -12.93
N ALA A 130 -14.05 30.21 -11.89
CA ALA A 130 -14.57 31.55 -11.65
C ALA A 130 -14.17 32.52 -12.78
N GLN A 131 -12.93 32.46 -13.26
CA GLN A 131 -12.43 33.28 -14.37
C GLN A 131 -13.17 32.93 -15.68
N PHE A 132 -13.33 31.65 -16.00
CA PHE A 132 -14.08 31.22 -17.17
C PHE A 132 -15.53 31.67 -17.12
N LYS A 133 -16.17 31.52 -15.96
CA LYS A 133 -17.56 31.96 -15.74
C LYS A 133 -17.73 33.48 -15.97
N GLU A 134 -16.74 34.28 -15.55
CA GLU A 134 -16.75 35.72 -15.79
C GLU A 134 -16.59 36.04 -17.28
N ALA A 135 -15.60 35.42 -17.95
CA ALA A 135 -15.38 35.62 -19.38
C ALA A 135 -16.60 35.20 -20.21
N LYS A 136 -17.25 34.10 -19.84
CA LYS A 136 -18.49 33.66 -20.49
C LYS A 136 -19.59 34.70 -20.33
N ARG A 137 -19.78 35.27 -19.13
CA ARG A 137 -20.78 36.33 -18.93
C ARG A 137 -20.50 37.59 -19.76
N ILE A 138 -19.21 37.92 -19.93
CA ILE A 138 -18.78 39.05 -20.78
C ILE A 138 -19.11 38.74 -22.24
N PHE A 139 -18.77 37.53 -22.69
CA PHE A 139 -19.09 37.09 -24.06
C PHE A 139 -20.61 37.12 -24.32
N ASP A 140 -21.39 36.49 -23.44
CA ASP A 140 -22.85 36.42 -23.58
C ASP A 140 -23.45 37.82 -23.65
N ARG A 141 -23.04 38.74 -22.77
CA ARG A 141 -23.48 40.15 -22.78
C ARG A 141 -23.06 40.88 -24.06
N THR A 142 -21.83 40.67 -24.52
CA THR A 142 -21.35 41.30 -25.75
C THR A 142 -22.09 40.80 -26.98
N ASN A 143 -22.46 39.51 -26.98
CA ASN A 143 -23.27 38.91 -28.04
C ASN A 143 -24.67 39.52 -28.07
N GLU A 144 -25.34 39.66 -26.92
CA GLU A 144 -26.64 40.36 -26.84
C GLU A 144 -26.57 41.80 -27.32
N LEU A 145 -25.51 42.54 -26.96
CA LEU A 145 -25.28 43.89 -27.45
C LEU A 145 -25.02 43.96 -28.94
N MET A 146 -24.36 42.94 -29.50
CA MET A 146 -24.11 42.83 -30.93
C MET A 146 -25.40 42.61 -31.71
N GLU A 147 -26.31 41.75 -31.20
CA GLU A 147 -27.65 41.56 -31.78
C GLU A 147 -28.46 42.85 -31.80
N GLY A 148 -28.31 43.68 -30.76
CA GLY A 148 -28.86 45.02 -30.67
C GLY A 148 -28.13 46.09 -31.48
N GLN A 149 -27.08 45.75 -32.24
CA GLN A 149 -26.19 46.68 -32.98
C GLN A 149 -25.46 47.70 -32.08
N LEU A 150 -25.30 47.42 -30.80
CA LEU A 150 -24.67 48.26 -29.80
C LEU A 150 -23.19 47.86 -29.51
N ALA A 151 -22.71 46.77 -30.10
CA ALA A 151 -21.33 46.34 -30.01
C ALA A 151 -20.70 46.09 -31.39
N SER A 152 -19.38 46.19 -31.50
CA SER A 152 -18.66 45.88 -32.75
C SER A 152 -18.34 44.42 -32.85
N GLN A 153 -18.20 43.89 -34.09
CA GLN A 153 -17.71 42.54 -34.34
C GLN A 153 -16.36 42.26 -33.67
N ALA A 154 -15.43 43.25 -33.73
CA ALA A 154 -14.13 43.11 -33.09
C ALA A 154 -14.21 42.95 -31.55
N SER A 155 -15.20 43.57 -30.92
CA SER A 155 -15.47 43.41 -29.49
C SER A 155 -15.99 42.00 -29.17
N LEU A 156 -16.88 41.49 -29.98
CA LEU A 156 -17.40 40.12 -29.82
C LEU A 156 -16.28 39.08 -30.02
N ASP A 157 -15.46 39.25 -31.08
CA ASP A 157 -14.37 38.34 -31.38
C ASP A 157 -13.31 38.35 -30.23
N ALA A 158 -13.02 39.53 -29.66
CA ALA A 158 -12.13 39.62 -28.51
C ALA A 158 -12.69 38.94 -27.25
N ALA A 159 -13.99 39.14 -26.96
CA ALA A 159 -14.65 38.48 -25.83
C ALA A 159 -14.69 36.95 -26.02
N ARG A 160 -14.93 36.47 -27.22
CA ARG A 160 -14.91 35.06 -27.56
C ARG A 160 -13.52 34.44 -27.38
N ALA A 161 -12.49 35.08 -27.94
CA ALA A 161 -11.10 34.61 -27.82
C ALA A 161 -10.65 34.52 -26.35
N ASN A 162 -11.05 35.48 -25.53
CA ASN A 162 -10.77 35.46 -24.08
C ASN A 162 -11.51 34.32 -23.36
N MET A 163 -12.78 34.09 -23.69
CA MET A 163 -13.55 32.97 -23.13
C MET A 163 -12.92 31.64 -23.52
N ASP A 164 -12.59 31.44 -24.79
CA ASP A 164 -11.97 30.21 -25.31
C ASP A 164 -10.60 29.94 -24.65
N ALA A 165 -9.81 30.98 -24.42
CA ALA A 165 -8.52 30.87 -23.73
C ALA A 165 -8.67 30.41 -22.27
N LEU A 166 -9.67 30.97 -21.55
CA LEU A 166 -9.93 30.60 -20.18
C LEU A 166 -10.62 29.24 -20.04
N GLU A 167 -11.40 28.80 -21.06
CA GLU A 167 -11.91 27.45 -21.15
C GLU A 167 -10.78 26.42 -21.27
N ALA A 168 -9.79 26.71 -22.15
CA ALA A 168 -8.63 25.87 -22.29
C ALA A 168 -7.84 25.77 -20.97
N LEU A 169 -7.65 26.87 -20.26
CA LEU A 169 -7.01 26.89 -18.95
C LEU A 169 -7.79 26.06 -17.92
N LEU A 170 -9.11 26.22 -17.88
CA LEU A 170 -9.99 25.43 -17.00
C LEU A 170 -9.82 23.93 -17.26
N ASN A 171 -9.79 23.51 -18.53
CA ASN A 171 -9.62 22.11 -18.90
C ASN A 171 -8.28 21.55 -18.44
N VAL A 172 -7.19 22.34 -18.53
CA VAL A 172 -5.88 21.96 -17.98
C VAL A 172 -5.99 21.73 -16.47
N ARG A 173 -6.64 22.64 -15.71
CA ARG A 173 -6.79 22.50 -14.24
C ARG A 173 -7.66 21.29 -13.88
N LYS A 174 -8.72 21.01 -14.64
CA LYS A 174 -9.54 19.79 -14.48
C LYS A 174 -8.72 18.53 -14.65
N GLN A 175 -7.85 18.49 -15.66
CA GLN A 175 -6.98 17.34 -15.91
C GLN A 175 -5.99 17.14 -14.76
N LEU A 176 -5.38 18.20 -14.25
CA LEU A 176 -4.46 18.11 -13.11
C LEU A 176 -5.13 17.52 -11.86
N VAL A 177 -6.35 17.96 -11.54
CA VAL A 177 -7.13 17.37 -10.41
C VAL A 177 -7.48 15.91 -10.68
N SER A 178 -7.80 15.56 -11.92
CA SER A 178 -8.05 14.17 -12.31
C SER A 178 -6.82 13.28 -12.12
N ASP A 179 -5.64 13.79 -12.48
CA ASP A 179 -4.37 13.07 -12.39
C ASP A 179 -3.88 12.86 -10.93
N MET A 180 -4.52 13.53 -9.93
CA MET A 180 -4.32 13.27 -8.50
C MET A 180 -4.98 11.95 -8.04
N LYS A 181 -5.85 11.38 -8.84
CA LYS A 181 -6.55 10.12 -8.57
C LYS A 181 -5.93 9.03 -9.42
N ILE A 182 -5.18 8.15 -8.76
CA ILE A 182 -4.52 7.03 -9.42
C ILE A 182 -5.53 5.91 -9.61
N ARG A 183 -5.72 5.46 -10.86
CA ARG A 183 -6.71 4.45 -11.24
C ARG A 183 -6.06 3.27 -11.94
N ALA A 184 -6.75 2.12 -11.90
CA ALA A 184 -6.33 0.92 -12.62
C ALA A 184 -6.47 1.14 -14.15
N PRO A 185 -5.44 0.75 -14.95
CA PRO A 185 -5.44 0.97 -16.39
C PRO A 185 -6.25 -0.07 -17.18
N PHE A 186 -6.54 -1.23 -16.59
CA PHE A 186 -7.31 -2.35 -17.13
C PHE A 186 -7.80 -3.27 -16.02
#